data_aff377ed4f78e974048db287f68e3e0e
#
_entry.id   aff377ed4f78e974048db287f68e3e0e
#
_cell.length_a   1.000
_cell.length_b   1.000
_cell.length_c   1.000
_cell.angle_alpha   90.00
_cell.angle_beta   90.00
_cell.angle_gamma   90.00
#
_symmetry.space_group_name_H-M   'P 1'
#
loop_
_entity.id
_entity.type
_entity.pdbx_description
1 polymer ?
#
loop_
_entity_poly.entity_id
_entity_poly.type
_entity_poly.pdbx_seq_one_letter_code
_entity_poly.pdbx_strand_id
1 'polypeptide(L)'
;MIQRMLLTTFVCLSATLSTYAKPKEGGKIDKVKYEITYHTKSITDTTKVDSLGNFIYNEEDMRLDVGEQVSFFYSYSNALYEQQRIEMMNKGNFSPPSTHSGHIYWKLFKNFPTGKTTYVDHVFRDGFRVVEPIEQPQWELIPDSTARILGYDCQMARCNYKGRQWLAWFTTDIPIDNGPWKLDGLPGLVLRAYDNSLHYIFDCIGLKQTDGTRNMVFDDRFNGYEEISM
;
A
#
# COMPACT_ATOMS: atom_id res chain seq x y z
N MET A 1 -56.78 4.60 -58.66
CA MET A 1 -56.76 3.89 -57.39
C MET A 1 -55.29 3.67 -57.06
N ILE A 2 -54.69 4.57 -56.26
CA ILE A 2 -53.25 4.55 -55.92
C ILE A 2 -53.11 4.04 -54.50
N GLN A 3 -52.54 2.86 -54.36
CA GLN A 3 -52.30 2.19 -53.08
C GLN A 3 -50.97 2.69 -52.48
N ARG A 4 -51.04 3.42 -51.38
CA ARG A 4 -49.87 3.88 -50.63
C ARG A 4 -49.34 2.71 -49.78
N MET A 5 -48.12 2.30 -50.06
CA MET A 5 -47.35 1.36 -49.27
C MET A 5 -46.65 2.15 -48.15
N LEU A 6 -47.04 1.95 -46.93
CA LEU A 6 -46.36 2.42 -45.70
C LEU A 6 -45.19 1.51 -45.41
N LEU A 7 -43.96 2.03 -45.54
CA LEU A 7 -42.74 1.37 -45.16
C LEU A 7 -42.45 1.71 -43.68
N THR A 8 -42.71 0.80 -42.76
CA THR A 8 -42.35 0.92 -41.36
C THR A 8 -40.90 0.49 -41.18
N THR A 9 -40.00 1.48 -41.02
CA THR A 9 -38.60 1.24 -40.64
C THR A 9 -38.55 0.87 -39.17
N PHE A 10 -38.20 -0.40 -38.90
CA PHE A 10 -37.87 -0.90 -37.57
C PHE A 10 -36.47 -0.47 -37.24
N VAL A 11 -36.32 0.54 -36.34
CA VAL A 11 -35.03 0.93 -35.77
C VAL A 11 -34.69 -0.06 -34.65
N CYS A 12 -33.82 -1.01 -34.99
CA CYS A 12 -33.25 -1.94 -34.00
C CYS A 12 -32.25 -1.16 -33.13
N LEU A 13 -32.69 -0.77 -31.92
CA LEU A 13 -31.81 -0.18 -30.92
C LEU A 13 -30.98 -1.32 -30.31
N SER A 14 -29.78 -1.55 -30.85
CA SER A 14 -28.82 -2.48 -30.25
C SER A 14 -28.26 -1.86 -28.97
N ALA A 15 -28.82 -2.25 -27.82
CA ALA A 15 -28.24 -1.97 -26.52
C ALA A 15 -26.90 -2.72 -26.43
N THR A 16 -25.80 -2.04 -26.60
CA THR A 16 -24.47 -2.55 -26.26
C THR A 16 -24.39 -2.65 -24.74
N LEU A 17 -24.69 -3.84 -24.24
CA LEU A 17 -24.34 -4.21 -22.86
C LEU A 17 -22.82 -4.15 -22.77
N SER A 18 -22.32 -3.06 -22.18
CA SER A 18 -20.94 -2.98 -21.74
C SER A 18 -20.73 -4.08 -20.70
N THR A 19 -20.18 -5.20 -21.12
CA THR A 19 -19.76 -6.26 -20.21
C THR A 19 -18.60 -5.69 -19.40
N TYR A 20 -18.86 -5.31 -18.13
CA TYR A 20 -17.81 -5.08 -17.15
C TYR A 20 -17.00 -6.38 -17.07
N ALA A 21 -15.83 -6.38 -17.69
CA ALA A 21 -14.89 -7.48 -17.58
C ALA A 21 -14.52 -7.64 -16.10
N LYS A 22 -14.74 -8.84 -15.52
CA LYS A 22 -14.19 -9.15 -14.20
C LYS A 22 -12.69 -8.85 -14.23
N PRO A 23 -12.15 -8.20 -13.17
CA PRO A 23 -10.69 -7.99 -13.08
C PRO A 23 -10.00 -9.34 -13.28
N LYS A 24 -9.02 -9.40 -14.18
CA LYS A 24 -8.16 -10.58 -14.28
C LYS A 24 -7.47 -10.76 -12.92
N GLU A 25 -7.49 -11.99 -12.38
CA GLU A 25 -6.66 -12.31 -11.21
C GLU A 25 -5.21 -12.04 -11.58
N GLY A 26 -4.57 -11.17 -10.81
CA GLY A 26 -3.16 -10.82 -11.01
C GLY A 26 -2.24 -12.03 -10.82
N GLY A 27 -1.01 -11.94 -11.31
CA GLY A 27 -0.01 -13.00 -11.13
C GLY A 27 0.34 -13.20 -9.65
N LYS A 28 0.38 -14.47 -9.21
CA LYS A 28 0.89 -14.83 -7.88
C LYS A 28 2.40 -14.63 -7.89
N ILE A 29 2.91 -13.85 -6.93
CA ILE A 29 4.34 -13.52 -6.85
C ILE A 29 5.03 -14.14 -5.65
N ASP A 30 4.30 -14.39 -4.55
CA ASP A 30 4.81 -15.04 -3.34
C ASP A 30 3.65 -15.53 -2.47
N LYS A 31 3.97 -16.12 -1.32
CA LYS A 31 3.02 -16.47 -0.26
C LYS A 31 3.28 -15.64 0.98
N VAL A 32 2.23 -15.09 1.57
CA VAL A 32 2.34 -14.26 2.76
C VAL A 32 2.65 -15.15 3.98
N LYS A 33 3.76 -14.88 4.64
CA LYS A 33 4.19 -15.54 5.89
C LYS A 33 3.88 -14.69 7.12
N TYR A 34 3.98 -13.38 6.99
CA TYR A 34 3.70 -12.44 8.08
C TYR A 34 2.85 -11.27 7.58
N GLU A 35 1.95 -10.82 8.41
CA GLU A 35 1.14 -9.63 8.27
C GLU A 35 1.49 -8.65 9.38
N ILE A 36 2.06 -7.51 9.04
CA ILE A 36 2.42 -6.45 9.98
C ILE A 36 1.54 -5.23 9.68
N THR A 37 0.88 -4.70 10.70
CA THR A 37 0.04 -3.51 10.55
C THR A 37 0.71 -2.33 11.25
N TYR A 38 0.84 -1.23 10.53
CA TYR A 38 1.34 0.03 11.04
C TYR A 38 0.22 1.07 11.05
N HIS A 39 -0.03 1.68 12.21
CA HIS A 39 -0.76 2.93 12.25
C HIS A 39 0.17 4.03 11.73
N THR A 40 -0.25 4.70 10.68
CA THR A 40 0.58 5.66 9.94
C THR A 40 -0.02 7.04 10.07
N LYS A 41 0.84 8.01 10.42
CA LYS A 41 0.52 9.44 10.40
C LYS A 41 1.37 10.10 9.34
N SER A 42 0.74 10.91 8.48
CA SER A 42 1.44 11.65 7.45
C SER A 42 0.90 13.06 7.29
N ILE A 43 1.78 14.00 6.98
CA ILE A 43 1.42 15.38 6.69
C ILE A 43 1.53 15.57 5.18
N THR A 44 0.41 15.93 4.54
CA THR A 44 0.37 16.24 3.11
C THR A 44 0.50 17.74 2.84
N ASP A 45 0.19 18.56 3.83
CA ASP A 45 0.22 20.02 3.71
C ASP A 45 0.79 20.64 5.00
N THR A 46 2.06 21.00 4.97
CA THR A 46 2.77 21.59 6.11
C THR A 46 2.33 23.01 6.46
N THR A 47 1.49 23.63 5.66
CA THR A 47 0.92 24.96 5.95
C THR A 47 -0.34 24.87 6.81
N LYS A 48 -0.94 23.69 6.93
CA LYS A 48 -2.14 23.46 7.73
C LYS A 48 -1.79 23.04 9.14
N VAL A 49 -2.21 23.86 10.09
CA VAL A 49 -2.06 23.60 11.53
C VAL A 49 -3.43 23.74 12.23
N ASP A 50 -3.55 23.10 13.37
CA ASP A 50 -4.69 23.26 14.26
C ASP A 50 -4.65 24.61 15.01
N SER A 51 -5.64 24.85 15.86
CA SER A 51 -5.72 26.10 16.65
C SER A 51 -4.59 26.29 17.68
N LEU A 52 -3.82 25.24 17.95
CA LEU A 52 -2.66 25.24 18.85
C LEU A 52 -1.33 25.32 18.09
N GLY A 53 -1.35 25.33 16.76
CA GLY A 53 -0.17 25.36 15.90
C GLY A 53 0.45 23.98 15.62
N ASN A 54 -0.22 22.89 15.95
CA ASN A 54 0.24 21.54 15.64
C ASN A 54 -0.15 21.15 14.20
N PHE A 55 0.67 20.34 13.57
CA PHE A 55 0.35 19.79 12.26
C PHE A 55 -0.92 18.94 12.28
N ILE A 56 -1.70 19.02 11.20
CA ILE A 56 -2.86 18.17 10.98
C ILE A 56 -2.39 16.94 10.21
N TYR A 57 -2.51 15.76 10.85
CA TYR A 57 -2.14 14.49 10.27
C TYR A 57 -3.29 13.84 9.50
N ASN A 58 -2.97 13.22 8.37
CA ASN A 58 -3.76 12.14 7.82
C ASN A 58 -3.32 10.84 8.51
N GLU A 59 -4.28 10.11 9.05
CA GLU A 59 -4.02 8.88 9.80
C GLU A 59 -4.73 7.71 9.12
N GLU A 60 -4.01 6.61 8.92
CA GLU A 60 -4.57 5.36 8.39
C GLU A 60 -3.70 4.16 8.74
N ASP A 61 -4.28 2.98 8.62
CA ASP A 61 -3.55 1.74 8.81
C ASP A 61 -2.96 1.25 7.50
N MET A 62 -1.64 1.02 7.51
CA MET A 62 -0.89 0.41 6.43
C MET A 62 -0.57 -1.04 6.77
N ARG A 63 -0.52 -1.90 5.76
CA ARG A 63 -0.16 -3.30 5.89
C ARG A 63 1.15 -3.57 5.18
N LEU A 64 2.05 -4.28 5.87
CA LEU A 64 3.22 -4.92 5.32
C LEU A 64 2.98 -6.43 5.31
N ASP A 65 2.79 -6.99 4.13
CA ASP A 65 2.79 -8.43 3.91
C ASP A 65 4.21 -8.88 3.58
N VAL A 66 4.75 -9.84 4.32
CA VAL A 66 6.09 -10.40 4.11
C VAL A 66 5.96 -11.83 3.65
N GLY A 67 6.52 -12.13 2.48
CA GLY A 67 6.61 -13.46 1.90
C GLY A 67 7.96 -14.11 2.14
N GLU A 68 8.34 -15.03 1.27
CA GLU A 68 9.66 -15.67 1.29
C GLU A 68 10.71 -14.80 0.61
N GLN A 69 10.37 -14.20 -0.51
CA GLN A 69 11.27 -13.38 -1.34
C GLN A 69 10.77 -11.96 -1.48
N VAL A 70 9.47 -11.73 -1.47
CA VAL A 70 8.84 -10.45 -1.77
C VAL A 70 8.14 -9.92 -0.53
N SER A 71 8.14 -8.62 -0.35
CA SER A 71 7.22 -7.96 0.58
C SER A 71 6.39 -6.88 -0.11
N PHE A 72 5.20 -6.64 0.43
CA PHE A 72 4.22 -5.75 -0.16
C PHE A 72 3.66 -4.81 0.91
N PHE A 73 3.86 -3.49 0.73
CA PHE A 73 3.40 -2.46 1.63
C PHE A 73 2.31 -1.62 0.96
N TYR A 74 1.14 -1.48 1.62
CA TYR A 74 -0.05 -0.86 1.04
C TYR A 74 -1.03 -0.35 2.10
N SER A 75 -1.96 0.54 1.72
CA SER A 75 -3.04 0.98 2.60
C SER A 75 -4.01 -0.17 2.90
N TYR A 76 -4.07 -0.59 4.17
CA TYR A 76 -5.00 -1.60 4.63
C TYR A 76 -6.45 -1.07 4.64
N SER A 77 -6.63 0.19 4.97
CA SER A 77 -7.93 0.86 4.89
C SER A 77 -8.51 0.83 3.48
N ASN A 78 -7.69 1.14 2.46
CA ASN A 78 -8.12 1.04 1.06
C ASN A 78 -8.39 -0.40 0.62
N ALA A 79 -7.59 -1.35 1.07
CA ALA A 79 -7.80 -2.76 0.75
C ALA A 79 -9.13 -3.29 1.31
N LEU A 80 -9.47 -2.95 2.54
CA LEU A 80 -10.75 -3.29 3.15
C LEU A 80 -11.93 -2.63 2.44
N TYR A 81 -11.80 -1.34 2.11
CA TYR A 81 -12.82 -0.61 1.35
C TYR A 81 -13.10 -1.27 0.01
N GLU A 82 -12.06 -1.57 -0.76
CA GLU A 82 -12.19 -2.23 -2.06
C GLU A 82 -12.80 -3.64 -1.95
N GLN A 83 -12.40 -4.41 -0.95
CA GLN A 83 -12.98 -5.72 -0.69
C GLN A 83 -14.48 -5.61 -0.44
N GLN A 84 -14.91 -4.74 0.47
CA GLN A 84 -16.32 -4.54 0.76
C GLN A 84 -17.09 -4.04 -0.46
N ARG A 85 -16.51 -3.12 -1.24
CA ARG A 85 -17.12 -2.62 -2.47
C ARG A 85 -17.39 -3.75 -3.46
N ILE A 86 -16.42 -4.63 -3.67
CA ILE A 86 -16.57 -5.79 -4.57
C ILE A 86 -17.64 -6.75 -4.05
N GLU A 87 -17.64 -7.06 -2.74
CA GLU A 87 -18.64 -7.94 -2.14
C GLU A 87 -20.07 -7.37 -2.28
N MET A 88 -20.24 -6.08 -2.07
CA MET A 88 -21.53 -5.39 -2.22
C MET A 88 -21.98 -5.41 -3.70
N MET A 89 -21.10 -5.09 -4.64
CA MET A 89 -21.40 -5.14 -6.07
C MET A 89 -21.81 -6.54 -6.53
N ASN A 90 -21.15 -7.58 -6.04
CA ASN A 90 -21.49 -8.97 -6.35
C ASN A 90 -22.89 -9.36 -5.83
N LYS A 91 -23.39 -8.67 -4.81
CA LYS A 91 -24.75 -8.82 -4.27
C LYS A 91 -25.78 -7.87 -4.93
N GLY A 92 -25.38 -7.13 -5.98
CA GLY A 92 -26.23 -6.14 -6.65
C GLY A 92 -26.43 -4.84 -5.89
N ASN A 93 -25.63 -4.59 -4.84
CA ASN A 93 -25.66 -3.34 -4.08
C ASN A 93 -24.51 -2.42 -4.56
N PHE A 94 -24.85 -1.26 -5.09
CA PHE A 94 -23.90 -0.26 -5.63
C PHE A 94 -23.69 0.94 -4.69
N SER A 95 -24.18 0.88 -3.45
CA SER A 95 -23.92 1.92 -2.46
C SER A 95 -22.42 1.92 -2.05
N PRO A 96 -21.89 3.06 -1.60
CA PRO A 96 -20.54 3.08 -1.03
C PRO A 96 -20.45 2.16 0.21
N PRO A 97 -19.30 1.51 0.44
CA PRO A 97 -19.05 0.78 1.69
C PRO A 97 -19.19 1.66 2.91
N SER A 98 -19.49 1.06 4.05
CA SER A 98 -19.58 1.76 5.35
C SER A 98 -18.21 2.08 5.95
N THR A 99 -17.14 1.38 5.52
CA THR A 99 -15.76 1.70 5.88
C THR A 99 -15.29 2.94 5.13
N HIS A 100 -14.36 3.68 5.76
CA HIS A 100 -13.72 4.80 5.08
C HIS A 100 -12.53 4.29 4.26
N SER A 101 -12.33 4.87 3.07
CA SER A 101 -11.10 4.68 2.31
C SER A 101 -9.94 5.39 3.01
N GLY A 102 -8.71 4.87 2.85
CA GLY A 102 -7.50 5.57 3.26
C GLY A 102 -7.15 6.72 2.34
N HIS A 103 -6.14 7.49 2.73
CA HIS A 103 -5.60 8.62 1.98
C HIS A 103 -4.39 8.23 1.10
N ILE A 104 -3.78 7.08 1.38
CA ILE A 104 -2.60 6.56 0.68
C ILE A 104 -3.05 5.55 -0.36
N TYR A 105 -2.87 5.87 -1.64
CA TYR A 105 -3.27 4.99 -2.75
C TYR A 105 -2.12 4.20 -3.36
N TRP A 106 -0.88 4.67 -3.16
CA TRP A 106 0.28 3.98 -3.68
C TRP A 106 0.52 2.62 -3.01
N LYS A 107 1.20 1.76 -3.74
CA LYS A 107 1.58 0.42 -3.35
C LYS A 107 3.06 0.21 -3.61
N LEU A 108 3.73 -0.52 -2.74
CA LEU A 108 5.16 -0.76 -2.82
C LEU A 108 5.46 -2.25 -2.72
N PHE A 109 6.03 -2.80 -3.76
CA PHE A 109 6.54 -4.17 -3.79
C PHE A 109 8.07 -4.12 -3.65
N LYS A 110 8.60 -4.75 -2.62
CA LYS A 110 10.04 -4.86 -2.39
C LYS A 110 10.53 -6.20 -2.90
N ASN A 111 11.68 -6.21 -3.58
CA ASN A 111 12.27 -7.36 -4.25
C ASN A 111 11.37 -7.96 -5.36
N PHE A 112 10.60 -7.11 -6.01
CA PHE A 112 9.80 -7.50 -7.17
C PHE A 112 9.83 -6.42 -8.27
N PRO A 113 10.38 -6.74 -9.47
CA PRO A 113 11.16 -7.95 -9.79
C PRO A 113 12.39 -8.14 -8.88
N THR A 114 12.95 -9.33 -8.85
CA THR A 114 14.10 -9.66 -7.99
C THR A 114 15.21 -8.60 -8.07
N GLY A 115 15.69 -8.12 -6.93
CA GLY A 115 16.69 -7.06 -6.80
C GLY A 115 16.15 -5.65 -7.05
N LYS A 116 14.83 -5.49 -7.21
CA LYS A 116 14.18 -4.21 -7.48
C LYS A 116 13.03 -3.94 -6.55
N THR A 117 12.68 -2.67 -6.45
CA THR A 117 11.47 -2.19 -5.80
C THR A 117 10.53 -1.65 -6.87
N THR A 118 9.27 -2.06 -6.84
CA THR A 118 8.21 -1.52 -7.71
C THR A 118 7.25 -0.68 -6.89
N TYR A 119 7.21 0.59 -7.18
CA TYR A 119 6.22 1.53 -6.66
C TYR A 119 5.11 1.70 -7.70
N VAL A 120 3.87 1.66 -7.26
CA VAL A 120 2.69 1.78 -8.13
C VAL A 120 1.77 2.84 -7.54
N ASP A 121 1.35 3.78 -8.37
CA ASP A 121 0.40 4.82 -7.99
C ASP A 121 -0.42 5.28 -9.19
N HIS A 122 -1.31 6.25 -9.01
CA HIS A 122 -2.11 6.86 -10.07
C HIS A 122 -2.34 8.35 -9.80
N VAL A 123 -2.45 9.09 -10.87
CA VAL A 123 -2.91 10.49 -10.87
C VAL A 123 -4.22 10.54 -11.64
N PHE A 124 -5.32 10.82 -10.95
CA PHE A 124 -6.68 10.71 -11.48
C PHE A 124 -6.98 9.29 -12.00
N ARG A 125 -6.93 9.08 -13.32
CA ARG A 125 -7.21 7.80 -13.99
C ARG A 125 -5.96 7.15 -14.57
N ASP A 126 -4.86 7.90 -14.64
CA ASP A 126 -3.61 7.45 -15.27
C ASP A 126 -2.74 6.78 -14.20
N GLY A 127 -2.52 5.48 -14.37
CA GLY A 127 -1.64 4.70 -13.49
C GLY A 127 -0.20 4.77 -13.95
N PHE A 128 0.71 4.88 -13.02
CA PHE A 128 2.15 4.82 -13.28
C PHE A 128 2.85 3.87 -12.32
N ARG A 129 4.00 3.39 -12.74
CA ARG A 129 4.90 2.59 -11.91
C ARG A 129 6.34 3.08 -12.02
N VAL A 130 7.05 2.96 -10.92
CA VAL A 130 8.50 3.19 -10.86
C VAL A 130 9.16 1.89 -10.46
N VAL A 131 10.10 1.42 -11.29
CA VAL A 131 10.88 0.21 -11.03
C VAL A 131 12.33 0.60 -10.87
N GLU A 132 12.84 0.53 -9.63
CA GLU A 132 14.20 0.95 -9.31
C GLU A 132 14.98 -0.15 -8.60
N PRO A 133 16.32 -0.18 -8.68
CA PRO A 133 17.13 -1.08 -7.86
C PRO A 133 16.83 -0.88 -6.37
N ILE A 134 16.94 -1.96 -5.59
CA ILE A 134 16.86 -1.84 -4.14
C ILE A 134 18.03 -0.99 -3.65
N GLU A 135 17.72 0.07 -2.95
CA GLU A 135 18.68 0.90 -2.23
C GLU A 135 18.33 0.81 -0.74
N GLN A 136 19.21 0.22 0.04
CA GLN A 136 18.99 0.10 1.48
C GLN A 136 19.48 1.34 2.22
N PRO A 137 18.73 1.82 3.24
CA PRO A 137 19.22 2.85 4.16
C PRO A 137 20.50 2.42 4.84
N GLN A 138 21.46 3.34 4.97
CA GLN A 138 22.68 3.10 5.74
C GLN A 138 22.42 3.46 7.19
N TRP A 139 22.11 2.45 8.01
CA TRP A 139 21.75 2.63 9.41
C TRP A 139 22.96 2.78 10.32
N GLU A 140 22.87 3.71 11.23
CA GLU A 140 23.76 3.89 12.38
C GLU A 140 22.99 3.53 13.65
N LEU A 141 23.46 2.54 14.40
CA LEU A 141 22.87 2.16 15.68
C LEU A 141 23.14 3.25 16.73
N ILE A 142 22.14 3.60 17.51
CA ILE A 142 22.28 4.57 18.61
C ILE A 142 22.50 3.78 19.90
N PRO A 143 23.73 3.81 20.47
CA PRO A 143 24.03 3.07 21.70
C PRO A 143 23.10 3.49 22.84
N ASP A 144 22.82 2.55 23.74
CA ASP A 144 22.03 2.73 24.97
C ASP A 144 20.60 3.27 24.78
N SER A 145 20.14 3.40 23.53
CA SER A 145 18.78 3.77 23.22
C SER A 145 17.93 2.51 23.04
N THR A 146 17.23 2.15 24.12
CA THR A 146 16.35 0.99 24.15
C THR A 146 14.91 1.38 24.49
N ALA A 147 13.95 0.64 23.96
CA ALA A 147 12.52 0.81 24.25
C ALA A 147 11.82 -0.54 24.22
N ARG A 148 10.65 -0.63 24.87
CA ARG A 148 9.80 -1.81 24.76
C ARG A 148 8.55 -1.46 23.96
N ILE A 149 8.38 -2.09 22.78
CA ILE A 149 7.28 -1.86 21.85
C ILE A 149 6.58 -3.19 21.59
N LEU A 150 5.26 -3.25 21.79
CA LEU A 150 4.44 -4.46 21.65
C LEU A 150 4.99 -5.68 22.42
N GLY A 151 5.71 -5.42 23.53
CA GLY A 151 6.31 -6.47 24.34
C GLY A 151 7.69 -6.93 23.90
N TYR A 152 8.24 -6.42 22.80
CA TYR A 152 9.58 -6.71 22.28
C TYR A 152 10.59 -5.67 22.75
N ASP A 153 11.80 -6.11 23.06
CA ASP A 153 12.90 -5.21 23.35
C ASP A 153 13.47 -4.67 22.03
N CYS A 154 13.53 -3.35 21.92
CA CYS A 154 13.90 -2.65 20.68
C CYS A 154 15.15 -1.80 20.92
N GLN A 155 15.97 -1.72 19.88
CA GLN A 155 17.11 -0.83 19.76
C GLN A 155 16.80 0.29 18.75
N MET A 156 17.37 1.46 18.96
CA MET A 156 17.22 2.60 18.06
C MET A 156 18.35 2.65 17.03
N ALA A 157 17.97 2.99 15.80
CA ALA A 157 18.88 3.31 14.71
C ALA A 157 18.47 4.60 14.02
N ARG A 158 19.41 5.26 13.34
CA ARG A 158 19.16 6.43 12.50
C ARG A 158 19.81 6.28 11.14
N CYS A 159 19.26 6.94 10.14
CA CYS A 159 19.89 7.07 8.82
C CYS A 159 19.46 8.37 8.14
N ASN A 160 20.24 8.80 7.13
CA ASN A 160 19.80 9.79 6.16
C ASN A 160 19.40 9.03 4.89
N TYR A 161 18.11 9.11 4.52
CA TYR A 161 17.59 8.33 3.40
C TYR A 161 16.48 9.08 2.67
N LYS A 162 16.56 9.14 1.33
CA LYS A 162 15.58 9.81 0.47
C LYS A 162 15.22 11.22 0.94
N GLY A 163 16.26 12.02 1.26
CA GLY A 163 16.13 13.43 1.64
C GLY A 163 15.63 13.70 3.07
N ARG A 164 15.53 12.67 3.91
CA ARG A 164 15.09 12.79 5.31
C ARG A 164 16.05 12.09 6.24
N GLN A 165 16.11 12.57 7.47
CA GLN A 165 16.71 11.81 8.57
C GLN A 165 15.63 10.98 9.23
N TRP A 166 15.83 9.66 9.25
CA TRP A 166 14.94 8.68 9.84
C TRP A 166 15.49 8.18 11.16
N LEU A 167 14.58 7.95 12.11
CA LEU A 167 14.81 7.22 13.33
C LEU A 167 13.92 5.99 13.34
N ALA A 168 14.49 4.83 13.67
CA ALA A 168 13.77 3.57 13.68
C ALA A 168 14.05 2.81 14.98
N TRP A 169 13.01 2.19 15.52
CA TRP A 169 13.07 1.21 16.59
C TRP A 169 12.83 -0.16 16.01
N PHE A 170 13.79 -1.06 16.13
CA PHE A 170 13.72 -2.40 15.59
C PHE A 170 14.02 -3.44 16.67
N THR A 171 13.55 -4.67 16.47
CA THR A 171 13.81 -5.78 17.36
C THR A 171 14.44 -6.97 16.63
N THR A 172 15.46 -7.56 17.22
CA THR A 172 16.07 -8.81 16.73
C THR A 172 15.30 -10.06 17.13
N ASP A 173 14.33 -9.94 18.06
CA ASP A 173 13.45 -11.05 18.45
C ASP A 173 12.57 -11.51 17.29
N ILE A 174 12.36 -10.63 16.30
CA ILE A 174 11.68 -10.93 15.05
C ILE A 174 12.71 -10.77 13.92
N PRO A 175 13.38 -11.87 13.50
CA PRO A 175 14.49 -11.83 12.56
C PRO A 175 13.99 -11.66 11.11
N ILE A 176 13.25 -10.59 10.86
CA ILE A 176 12.72 -10.19 9.56
C ILE A 176 13.35 -8.85 9.24
N ASP A 177 14.32 -8.82 8.32
CA ASP A 177 14.91 -7.59 7.80
C ASP A 177 13.88 -6.85 6.95
N ASN A 178 12.97 -6.16 7.61
CA ASN A 178 11.92 -5.42 6.93
C ASN A 178 11.34 -4.31 7.83
N GLY A 179 10.58 -3.41 7.21
CA GLY A 179 9.94 -2.30 7.90
C GLY A 179 8.94 -1.57 7.00
N PRO A 180 8.29 -0.50 7.50
CA PRO A 180 7.35 0.28 6.73
C PRO A 180 8.06 1.00 5.58
N TRP A 181 7.35 1.21 4.49
CA TRP A 181 7.85 1.85 3.28
C TRP A 181 9.15 1.19 2.80
N LYS A 182 10.24 1.95 2.60
CA LYS A 182 11.57 1.48 2.17
C LYS A 182 12.57 1.45 3.35
N LEU A 183 12.07 1.34 4.60
CA LEU A 183 12.89 1.37 5.81
C LEU A 183 13.21 -0.08 6.26
N ASP A 184 14.03 -0.76 5.50
CA ASP A 184 14.58 -2.10 5.74
C ASP A 184 16.11 -2.04 5.94
N GLY A 185 16.80 -3.17 6.03
CA GLY A 185 18.26 -3.24 6.20
C GLY A 185 18.75 -3.24 7.66
N LEU A 186 17.85 -3.32 8.64
CA LEU A 186 18.19 -3.56 10.05
C LEU A 186 18.11 -5.06 10.36
N PRO A 187 18.89 -5.57 11.33
CA PRO A 187 18.92 -7.01 11.64
C PRO A 187 17.67 -7.46 12.43
N GLY A 188 16.48 -7.08 11.96
CA GLY A 188 15.21 -7.39 12.56
C GLY A 188 14.09 -6.45 12.14
N LEU A 189 12.87 -6.72 12.61
CA LEU A 189 11.69 -5.98 12.20
C LEU A 189 11.66 -4.57 12.82
N VAL A 190 11.44 -3.56 11.98
CA VAL A 190 11.19 -2.20 12.42
C VAL A 190 9.77 -2.09 12.98
N LEU A 191 9.64 -1.83 14.28
CA LEU A 191 8.35 -1.67 14.96
C LEU A 191 7.86 -0.22 15.03
N ARG A 192 8.78 0.75 14.99
CA ARG A 192 8.43 2.17 14.89
C ARG A 192 9.45 2.87 14.02
N ALA A 193 9.01 3.78 13.16
CA ALA A 193 9.88 4.68 12.42
C ALA A 193 9.24 6.04 12.27
N TYR A 194 10.06 7.09 12.28
CA TYR A 194 9.60 8.46 12.00
C TYR A 194 10.75 9.30 11.45
N ASP A 195 10.42 10.29 10.64
CA ASP A 195 11.41 11.29 10.25
C ASP A 195 11.56 12.37 11.35
N ASN A 196 12.73 13.01 11.43
CA ASN A 196 13.05 13.97 12.47
C ASN A 196 12.11 15.21 12.51
N SER A 197 11.39 15.47 11.42
CA SER A 197 10.38 16.53 11.33
C SER A 197 8.99 16.06 11.74
N LEU A 198 8.82 14.77 12.05
CA LEU A 198 7.56 14.10 12.38
C LEU A 198 6.49 14.25 11.28
N HIS A 199 6.93 14.42 10.03
CA HIS A 199 5.99 14.46 8.89
C HIS A 199 5.46 13.07 8.52
N TYR A 200 6.22 12.03 8.84
CA TYR A 200 5.85 10.63 8.66
C TYR A 200 6.16 9.85 9.93
N ILE A 201 5.15 9.16 10.45
CA ILE A 201 5.26 8.31 11.63
C ILE A 201 4.62 6.98 11.31
N PHE A 202 5.33 5.89 11.60
CA PHE A 202 4.87 4.52 11.45
C PHE A 202 4.98 3.83 12.81
N ASP A 203 3.85 3.47 13.40
CA ASP A 203 3.79 2.73 14.66
C ASP A 203 3.21 1.33 14.39
N CYS A 204 3.99 0.28 14.60
CA CYS A 204 3.47 -1.08 14.51
C CYS A 204 2.41 -1.29 15.60
N ILE A 205 1.20 -1.67 15.17
CA ILE A 205 0.06 -1.94 16.05
C ILE A 205 -0.36 -3.41 16.05
N GLY A 206 0.21 -4.22 15.16
CA GLY A 206 -0.09 -5.63 15.09
C GLY A 206 0.89 -6.41 14.23
N LEU A 207 1.16 -7.64 14.66
CA LEU A 207 1.96 -8.62 13.94
C LEU A 207 1.26 -9.97 14.02
N LYS A 208 1.14 -10.64 12.88
CA LYS A 208 0.56 -11.97 12.78
C LYS A 208 1.39 -12.83 11.84
N GLN A 209 1.81 -14.00 12.33
CA GLN A 209 2.29 -15.06 11.46
C GLN A 209 1.09 -15.76 10.83
N THR A 210 1.15 -15.99 9.52
CA THR A 210 0.09 -16.68 8.76
C THR A 210 0.41 -18.16 8.59
N ASP A 211 -0.56 -18.91 8.09
CA ASP A 211 -0.38 -20.32 7.70
C ASP A 211 0.30 -20.49 6.32
N GLY A 212 0.66 -19.39 5.66
CA GLY A 212 1.30 -19.41 4.33
C GLY A 212 0.35 -19.82 3.19
N THR A 213 -0.96 -19.86 3.41
CA THR A 213 -1.93 -20.20 2.36
C THR A 213 -2.29 -19.01 1.49
N ARG A 214 -2.27 -17.79 2.03
CA ARG A 214 -2.61 -16.55 1.31
C ARG A 214 -1.52 -16.19 0.31
N ASN A 215 -1.92 -16.01 -0.96
CA ASN A 215 -1.01 -15.57 -2.00
C ASN A 215 -0.82 -14.05 -1.94
N MET A 216 0.41 -13.60 -2.17
CA MET A 216 0.72 -12.23 -2.55
C MET A 216 0.54 -12.11 -4.07
N VAL A 217 -0.17 -11.10 -4.52
CA VAL A 217 -0.57 -10.94 -5.91
C VAL A 217 -0.10 -9.60 -6.46
N PHE A 218 0.52 -9.62 -7.64
CA PHE A 218 0.76 -8.42 -8.44
C PHE A 218 -0.36 -8.29 -9.46
N ASP A 219 -1.16 -7.23 -9.34
CA ASP A 219 -2.32 -7.05 -10.21
C ASP A 219 -1.86 -6.81 -11.66
N ASP A 220 -2.38 -7.60 -12.60
CA ASP A 220 -2.01 -7.52 -14.02
C ASP A 220 -2.27 -6.15 -14.63
N ARG A 221 -3.19 -5.36 -14.06
CA ARG A 221 -3.42 -3.97 -14.48
C ARG A 221 -2.18 -3.11 -14.37
N PHE A 222 -1.30 -3.38 -13.38
CA PHE A 222 -0.06 -2.64 -13.19
C PHE A 222 0.95 -2.84 -14.32
N ASN A 223 0.83 -3.94 -15.09
CA ASN A 223 1.65 -4.15 -16.29
C ASN A 223 1.34 -3.15 -17.41
N GLY A 224 0.11 -2.63 -17.44
CA GLY A 224 -0.32 -1.60 -18.40
C GLY A 224 -0.05 -0.16 -17.95
N TYR A 225 0.49 0.04 -16.75
CA TYR A 225 0.81 1.36 -16.25
C TYR A 225 2.09 1.91 -16.91
N GLU A 226 2.13 3.21 -17.11
CA GLU A 226 3.32 3.89 -17.63
C GLU A 226 4.50 3.69 -16.66
N GLU A 227 5.64 3.21 -17.17
CA GLU A 227 6.86 3.11 -16.40
C GLU A 227 7.63 4.42 -16.49
N ILE A 228 7.79 5.07 -15.35
CA ILE A 228 8.53 6.33 -15.24
C ILE A 228 9.81 6.12 -14.41
N SER A 229 10.86 6.87 -14.73
CA SER A 229 12.09 6.94 -13.92
C SER A 229 12.00 8.11 -12.94
N MET A 230 12.48 7.89 -11.71
CA MET A 230 12.69 8.98 -10.76
C MET A 230 14.11 9.51 -10.83
#